data_9cafb0222635d1d605d95baa6aa7f5af
#
_entry.id   9cafb0222635d1d605d95baa6aa7f5af
#
_cell.length_a   1.000
_cell.length_b   1.000
_cell.length_c   1.000
_cell.angle_alpha   90.00
_cell.angle_beta   90.00
_cell.angle_gamma   90.00
#
_symmetry.space_group_name_H-M   'P 1'
#
loop_
_entity.id
_entity.type
_entity.pdbx_description
1 polymer ?
#
loop_
_entity_poly.entity_id
_entity_poly.type
_entity_poly.pdbx_seq_one_letter_code
_entity_poly.pdbx_strand_id
1 'polypeptide(L)'
;GTIRDPALNNAILTHSAVSDNSSVKVDTTLPTVSSVAITSAAGVQNSFVNAGDNVSVTATFSEAVNVASGNPTITLAVGSDNRTATYTSGSGSTELVFRYTIQAGDNDSDGISIRENVLALNSGTIRDPALNNAILTHSAVDDNSSVKVDTTAPSVDNFTMSDTELKI
;
A
#
# COMPACT_ATOMS: atom_id res chain seq x y z
N GLY A 1 18.03 -8.55 -53.63
CA GLY A 1 18.02 -9.95 -54.09
C GLY A 1 16.69 -10.27 -54.74
N THR A 2 16.66 -11.25 -55.65
CA THR A 2 15.45 -11.80 -56.28
C THR A 2 15.20 -13.20 -55.76
N ILE A 3 13.95 -13.53 -55.45
CA ILE A 3 13.53 -14.90 -55.13
C ILE A 3 13.05 -15.53 -56.45
N ARG A 4 13.66 -16.63 -56.82
CA ARG A 4 13.36 -17.38 -58.05
C ARG A 4 13.30 -18.88 -57.80
N ASP A 5 12.53 -19.56 -58.68
CA ASP A 5 12.57 -21.04 -58.74
C ASP A 5 13.82 -21.54 -59.48
N PRO A 6 14.08 -22.86 -59.52
CA PRO A 6 15.21 -23.43 -60.27
C PRO A 6 15.18 -23.16 -61.77
N ALA A 7 14.04 -22.85 -62.36
CA ALA A 7 13.86 -22.45 -63.76
C ALA A 7 14.06 -20.94 -63.97
N LEU A 8 14.48 -20.18 -62.91
CA LEU A 8 14.72 -18.75 -62.88
C LEU A 8 13.47 -17.89 -63.03
N ASN A 9 12.27 -18.43 -62.82
CA ASN A 9 11.06 -17.64 -62.76
C ASN A 9 11.03 -16.78 -61.49
N ASN A 10 10.63 -15.55 -61.56
CA ASN A 10 10.52 -14.69 -60.38
C ASN A 10 9.35 -15.10 -59.52
N ALA A 11 9.56 -15.12 -58.21
CA ALA A 11 8.46 -15.30 -57.27
C ALA A 11 7.48 -14.12 -57.30
N ILE A 12 6.19 -14.43 -57.21
CA ILE A 12 5.14 -13.43 -57.02
C ILE A 12 5.10 -13.15 -55.50
N LEU A 13 5.46 -11.94 -55.10
CA LEU A 13 5.59 -11.54 -53.70
C LEU A 13 4.36 -10.83 -53.16
N THR A 14 3.25 -10.91 -53.89
CA THR A 14 1.99 -10.30 -53.40
C THR A 14 1.37 -11.16 -52.33
N HIS A 15 0.98 -10.54 -51.24
CA HIS A 15 0.22 -11.15 -50.15
C HIS A 15 -0.91 -10.24 -49.72
N SER A 16 -1.94 -10.81 -49.10
CA SER A 16 -3.00 -10.00 -48.48
C SER A 16 -2.48 -9.35 -47.20
N ALA A 17 -3.02 -8.19 -46.85
CA ALA A 17 -2.76 -7.58 -45.56
C ALA A 17 -3.13 -8.54 -44.43
N VAL A 18 -2.30 -8.58 -43.40
CA VAL A 18 -2.60 -9.29 -42.15
C VAL A 18 -3.33 -8.31 -41.24
N SER A 19 -4.50 -8.70 -40.78
CA SER A 19 -5.26 -7.90 -39.80
C SER A 19 -4.53 -7.81 -38.48
N ASP A 20 -4.81 -6.76 -37.71
CA ASP A 20 -4.29 -6.60 -36.36
C ASP A 20 -4.63 -7.81 -35.48
N ASN A 21 -3.64 -8.31 -34.78
CA ASN A 21 -3.81 -9.42 -33.86
C ASN A 21 -4.13 -8.88 -32.46
N SER A 22 -5.41 -8.79 -32.12
CA SER A 22 -5.87 -8.31 -30.82
C SER A 22 -5.43 -9.18 -29.63
N SER A 23 -4.95 -10.41 -29.91
CA SER A 23 -4.41 -11.31 -28.88
C SER A 23 -2.94 -11.03 -28.54
N VAL A 24 -2.23 -10.24 -29.38
CA VAL A 24 -0.84 -9.86 -29.16
C VAL A 24 -0.79 -8.34 -28.95
N LYS A 25 -0.70 -7.96 -27.69
CA LYS A 25 -0.57 -6.56 -27.25
C LYS A 25 0.83 -6.32 -26.72
N VAL A 26 1.35 -5.14 -26.91
CA VAL A 26 2.63 -4.69 -26.36
C VAL A 26 2.31 -3.62 -25.32
N ASP A 27 2.78 -3.85 -24.10
CA ASP A 27 2.75 -2.88 -23.02
C ASP A 27 4.15 -2.77 -22.42
N THR A 28 4.69 -1.57 -22.45
CA THR A 28 6.02 -1.23 -21.91
C THR A 28 5.93 -0.12 -20.86
N THR A 29 4.72 0.24 -20.47
CA THR A 29 4.46 1.23 -19.43
C THR A 29 4.71 0.60 -18.06
N LEU A 30 5.48 1.29 -17.23
CA LEU A 30 5.76 0.82 -15.86
C LEU A 30 4.70 1.40 -14.92
N PRO A 31 4.02 0.58 -14.10
CA PRO A 31 3.16 1.10 -13.05
C PRO A 31 3.95 2.03 -12.11
N THR A 32 3.35 3.13 -11.72
CA THR A 32 3.91 4.07 -10.74
C THR A 32 2.97 4.25 -9.57
N VAL A 33 3.48 4.50 -8.36
CA VAL A 33 2.64 4.88 -7.22
C VAL A 33 2.17 6.31 -7.42
N SER A 34 0.87 6.50 -7.55
CA SER A 34 0.23 7.82 -7.71
C SER A 34 -0.01 8.51 -6.37
N SER A 35 -0.33 7.72 -5.33
CA SER A 35 -0.52 8.22 -3.96
C SER A 35 -0.38 7.10 -2.92
N VAL A 36 -0.06 7.49 -1.69
CA VAL A 36 -0.18 6.67 -0.49
C VAL A 36 -1.02 7.45 0.51
N ALA A 37 -1.95 6.80 1.19
CA ALA A 37 -2.82 7.46 2.16
C ALA A 37 -3.23 6.50 3.29
N ILE A 38 -3.42 7.02 4.51
CA ILE A 38 -4.13 6.32 5.58
C ILE A 38 -5.62 6.41 5.24
N THR A 39 -6.25 5.29 4.90
CA THR A 39 -7.63 5.26 4.36
C THR A 39 -8.67 4.83 5.37
N SER A 40 -8.29 4.12 6.42
CA SER A 40 -9.19 3.80 7.52
C SER A 40 -8.42 3.48 8.80
N ALA A 41 -9.10 3.72 9.92
CA ALA A 41 -8.67 3.28 11.24
C ALA A 41 -9.90 2.70 11.96
N ALA A 42 -9.92 1.37 12.15
CA ALA A 42 -11.01 0.69 12.85
C ALA A 42 -10.77 0.76 14.36
N GLY A 43 -11.80 1.10 15.11
CA GLY A 43 -11.72 1.29 16.56
C GLY A 43 -11.51 2.75 17.01
N VAL A 44 -11.30 3.68 16.08
CA VAL A 44 -11.08 5.10 16.38
C VAL A 44 -12.19 5.66 17.28
N GLN A 45 -11.79 6.30 18.40
CA GLN A 45 -12.65 7.07 19.29
C GLN A 45 -11.99 8.40 19.66
N ASN A 46 -12.70 9.51 19.46
CA ASN A 46 -12.17 10.87 19.71
C ASN A 46 -10.83 11.13 19.01
N SER A 47 -10.67 10.63 17.78
CA SER A 47 -9.43 10.66 16.99
C SER A 47 -8.27 9.82 17.55
N PHE A 48 -8.51 8.91 18.48
CA PHE A 48 -7.52 7.98 19.00
C PHE A 48 -7.85 6.53 18.64
N VAL A 49 -6.81 5.75 18.34
CA VAL A 49 -6.81 4.28 18.26
C VAL A 49 -6.04 3.71 19.43
N ASN A 50 -6.39 2.50 19.85
CA ASN A 50 -5.86 1.80 21.00
C ASN A 50 -5.22 0.46 20.58
N ALA A 51 -4.56 -0.22 21.50
CA ALA A 51 -3.98 -1.55 21.26
C ALA A 51 -5.05 -2.53 20.76
N GLY A 52 -4.76 -3.21 19.66
CA GLY A 52 -5.68 -4.11 18.96
C GLY A 52 -6.48 -3.48 17.82
N ASP A 53 -6.56 -2.16 17.73
CA ASP A 53 -7.18 -1.45 16.63
C ASP A 53 -6.35 -1.58 15.34
N ASN A 54 -6.99 -1.42 14.19
CA ASN A 54 -6.34 -1.58 12.89
C ASN A 54 -6.30 -0.27 12.11
N VAL A 55 -5.13 0.05 11.57
CA VAL A 55 -4.93 1.14 10.64
C VAL A 55 -4.67 0.56 9.25
N SER A 56 -5.40 1.04 8.24
CA SER A 56 -5.24 0.64 6.85
C SER A 56 -4.62 1.78 6.04
N VAL A 57 -3.66 1.41 5.22
CA VAL A 57 -2.99 2.29 4.26
C VAL A 57 -3.27 1.77 2.87
N THR A 58 -3.62 2.67 1.95
CA THR A 58 -3.79 2.34 0.53
C THR A 58 -2.69 3.00 -0.29
N ALA A 59 -2.00 2.20 -1.09
CA ALA A 59 -1.13 2.67 -2.16
C ALA A 59 -1.89 2.57 -3.48
N THR A 60 -2.09 3.70 -4.16
CA THR A 60 -2.75 3.78 -5.45
C THR A 60 -1.72 3.85 -6.57
N PHE A 61 -1.87 3.01 -7.58
CA PHE A 61 -1.00 2.91 -8.73
C PHE A 61 -1.63 3.55 -9.98
N SER A 62 -0.80 3.92 -10.95
CA SER A 62 -1.24 4.48 -12.23
C SER A 62 -2.08 3.51 -13.07
N GLU A 63 -1.93 2.22 -12.82
CA GLU A 63 -2.64 1.13 -13.50
C GLU A 63 -2.76 -0.09 -12.58
N ALA A 64 -3.51 -1.12 -13.04
CA ALA A 64 -3.72 -2.34 -12.25
C ALA A 64 -2.41 -3.11 -12.07
N VAL A 65 -2.13 -3.54 -10.84
CA VAL A 65 -0.93 -4.28 -10.48
C VAL A 65 -1.25 -5.59 -9.76
N ASN A 66 -0.42 -6.59 -10.00
CA ASN A 66 -0.47 -7.89 -9.35
C ASN A 66 0.65 -8.00 -8.32
N VAL A 67 0.30 -8.46 -7.13
CA VAL A 67 1.25 -8.85 -6.09
C VAL A 67 1.48 -10.34 -6.19
N ALA A 68 2.74 -10.77 -6.34
CA ALA A 68 3.11 -12.17 -6.36
C ALA A 68 4.36 -12.40 -5.50
N SER A 69 4.34 -13.52 -4.76
CA SER A 69 5.37 -13.91 -3.80
C SER A 69 5.62 -12.84 -2.71
N GLY A 70 6.30 -13.20 -1.65
CA GLY A 70 6.64 -12.28 -0.57
C GLY A 70 5.41 -11.62 0.10
N ASN A 71 5.69 -10.63 0.90
CA ASN A 71 4.67 -9.86 1.59
C ASN A 71 5.07 -8.37 1.60
N PRO A 72 4.71 -7.59 0.57
CA PRO A 72 5.04 -6.17 0.51
C PRO A 72 4.59 -5.43 1.77
N THR A 73 5.33 -4.39 2.15
CA THR A 73 5.10 -3.65 3.39
C THR A 73 5.23 -2.16 3.17
N ILE A 74 4.55 -1.38 4.01
CA ILE A 74 4.74 0.07 4.15
C ILE A 74 5.13 0.35 5.61
N THR A 75 6.16 1.17 5.80
CA THR A 75 6.55 1.62 7.14
C THR A 75 5.75 2.85 7.55
N LEU A 76 5.10 2.78 8.72
CA LEU A 76 4.40 3.88 9.37
C LEU A 76 5.33 4.51 10.41
N ALA A 77 5.25 5.81 10.60
CA ALA A 77 5.77 6.48 11.79
C ALA A 77 4.62 6.58 12.79
N VAL A 78 4.82 6.03 13.98
CA VAL A 78 3.89 6.07 15.11
C VAL A 78 4.63 6.71 16.28
N GLY A 79 4.46 8.01 16.45
CA GLY A 79 5.30 8.82 17.32
C GLY A 79 6.79 8.72 16.92
N SER A 80 7.64 8.30 17.84
CA SER A 80 9.08 8.09 17.57
C SER A 80 9.40 6.76 16.90
N ASP A 81 8.47 5.82 16.81
CA ASP A 81 8.69 4.45 16.40
C ASP A 81 8.29 4.20 14.95
N ASN A 82 9.05 3.34 14.28
CA ASN A 82 8.65 2.81 12.98
C ASN A 82 7.85 1.51 13.19
N ARG A 83 6.69 1.43 12.54
CA ARG A 83 5.81 0.25 12.55
C ARG A 83 5.56 -0.23 11.13
N THR A 84 5.32 -1.53 10.96
CA THR A 84 5.20 -2.14 9.64
C THR A 84 3.75 -2.51 9.37
N ALA A 85 3.15 -1.86 8.37
CA ALA A 85 1.90 -2.28 7.76
C ALA A 85 2.18 -3.33 6.68
N THR A 86 1.50 -4.47 6.73
CA THR A 86 1.68 -5.58 5.79
C THR A 86 0.58 -5.59 4.74
N TYR A 87 0.91 -6.00 3.52
CA TYR A 87 -0.05 -6.17 2.44
C TYR A 87 -1.20 -7.12 2.83
N THR A 88 -2.43 -6.75 2.52
CA THR A 88 -3.63 -7.55 2.84
C THR A 88 -4.48 -7.87 1.62
N SER A 89 -4.62 -6.94 0.66
CA SER A 89 -5.51 -7.12 -0.48
C SER A 89 -5.25 -6.12 -1.61
N GLY A 90 -5.93 -6.32 -2.75
CA GLY A 90 -5.94 -5.39 -3.87
C GLY A 90 -5.17 -5.85 -5.10
N SER A 91 -4.54 -7.04 -5.09
CA SER A 91 -3.89 -7.60 -6.30
C SER A 91 -4.86 -7.70 -7.47
N GLY A 92 -4.44 -7.26 -8.64
CA GLY A 92 -5.26 -7.17 -9.85
C GLY A 92 -6.03 -5.85 -9.98
N SER A 93 -5.81 -4.90 -9.09
CA SER A 93 -6.43 -3.57 -9.13
C SER A 93 -5.39 -2.45 -9.09
N THR A 94 -5.86 -1.20 -9.16
CA THR A 94 -5.00 -0.01 -8.99
C THR A 94 -4.70 0.31 -7.53
N GLU A 95 -5.32 -0.37 -6.55
CA GLU A 95 -5.20 -0.08 -5.13
C GLU A 95 -4.69 -1.29 -4.37
N LEU A 96 -3.57 -1.15 -3.67
CA LEU A 96 -3.07 -2.15 -2.75
C LEU A 96 -3.27 -1.67 -1.31
N VAL A 97 -3.89 -2.53 -0.48
CA VAL A 97 -4.19 -2.22 0.91
C VAL A 97 -3.20 -2.91 1.83
N PHE A 98 -2.66 -2.14 2.77
CA PHE A 98 -1.75 -2.58 3.83
C PHE A 98 -2.40 -2.34 5.17
N ARG A 99 -2.12 -3.18 6.16
CA ARG A 99 -2.69 -3.06 7.51
C ARG A 99 -1.62 -3.17 8.58
N TYR A 100 -1.75 -2.33 9.58
CA TYR A 100 -1.04 -2.42 10.85
C TYR A 100 -2.06 -2.56 11.98
N THR A 101 -1.79 -3.45 12.93
CA THR A 101 -2.55 -3.54 14.20
C THR A 101 -1.75 -2.85 15.28
N ILE A 102 -2.34 -1.85 15.93
CA ILE A 102 -1.72 -1.08 17.00
C ILE A 102 -1.31 -2.02 18.14
N GLN A 103 -0.08 -1.88 18.59
CA GLN A 103 0.49 -2.70 19.67
C GLN A 103 0.47 -1.94 20.99
N ALA A 104 0.45 -2.69 22.09
CA ALA A 104 0.64 -2.09 23.42
C ALA A 104 2.02 -1.40 23.48
N GLY A 105 2.04 -0.17 23.95
CA GLY A 105 3.23 0.69 24.00
C GLY A 105 3.35 1.64 22.81
N ASP A 106 2.54 1.50 21.75
CA ASP A 106 2.45 2.52 20.71
C ASP A 106 1.79 3.78 21.26
N ASN A 107 2.41 4.94 21.04
CA ASN A 107 1.85 6.23 21.41
C ASN A 107 2.21 7.27 20.36
N ASP A 108 1.23 8.08 19.95
CA ASP A 108 1.36 9.09 18.93
C ASP A 108 0.31 10.20 19.15
N SER A 109 0.75 11.35 19.62
CA SER A 109 -0.16 12.44 20.02
C SER A 109 -0.53 13.39 18.90
N ASP A 110 0.20 13.41 17.80
CA ASP A 110 -0.01 14.26 16.62
C ASP A 110 -0.62 13.51 15.45
N GLY A 111 -0.41 12.19 15.39
CA GLY A 111 -1.08 11.30 14.44
C GLY A 111 -0.11 10.56 13.52
N ILE A 112 -0.49 9.35 13.15
CA ILE A 112 0.32 8.47 12.31
C ILE A 112 0.67 9.15 10.99
N SER A 113 1.95 9.07 10.58
CA SER A 113 2.45 9.57 9.30
C SER A 113 3.20 8.48 8.52
N ILE A 114 3.52 8.78 7.25
CA ILE A 114 4.26 7.88 6.36
C ILE A 114 5.35 8.67 5.67
N ARG A 115 6.60 8.25 5.83
CA ARG A 115 7.72 8.89 5.14
C ARG A 115 7.70 8.56 3.65
N GLU A 116 8.40 9.34 2.87
CA GLU A 116 8.56 9.06 1.44
C GLU A 116 9.31 7.73 1.20
N ASN A 117 8.97 7.05 0.10
CA ASN A 117 9.71 5.90 -0.42
C ASN A 117 9.87 4.72 0.57
N VAL A 118 8.87 4.47 1.41
CA VAL A 118 8.88 3.39 2.42
C VAL A 118 8.08 2.14 2.03
N LEU A 119 7.57 2.10 0.80
CA LEU A 119 6.96 0.88 0.23
C LEU A 119 8.06 -0.09 -0.18
N ALA A 120 8.08 -1.28 0.42
CA ALA A 120 9.07 -2.32 0.20
C ALA A 120 8.45 -3.61 -0.32
N LEU A 121 9.10 -4.28 -1.26
CA LEU A 121 8.63 -5.55 -1.85
C LEU A 121 8.76 -6.74 -0.90
N ASN A 122 9.71 -6.72 0.00
CA ASN A 122 9.96 -7.76 1.00
C ASN A 122 10.01 -9.17 0.38
N SER A 123 10.86 -9.35 -0.62
CA SER A 123 11.03 -10.54 -1.47
C SER A 123 9.83 -10.85 -2.38
N GLY A 124 8.84 -9.95 -2.46
CA GLY A 124 7.71 -10.05 -3.38
C GLY A 124 7.95 -9.32 -4.69
N THR A 125 6.92 -9.29 -5.53
CA THR A 125 6.87 -8.47 -6.74
C THR A 125 5.55 -7.72 -6.83
N ILE A 126 5.60 -6.49 -7.36
CA ILE A 126 4.44 -5.71 -7.76
C ILE A 126 4.64 -5.41 -9.24
N ARG A 127 3.76 -5.92 -10.10
CA ARG A 127 3.87 -5.84 -11.56
C ARG A 127 2.50 -5.66 -12.20
N ASP A 128 2.47 -5.03 -13.39
CA ASP A 128 1.29 -5.03 -14.24
C ASP A 128 0.99 -6.43 -14.85
N PRO A 129 -0.12 -6.58 -15.62
CA PRO A 129 -0.42 -7.81 -16.33
C PRO A 129 0.59 -8.16 -17.45
N ALA A 130 1.37 -7.19 -17.97
CA ALA A 130 2.43 -7.41 -18.94
C ALA A 130 3.78 -7.77 -18.29
N LEU A 131 3.81 -7.87 -16.95
CA LEU A 131 4.95 -8.20 -16.11
C LEU A 131 6.01 -7.09 -15.99
N ASN A 132 5.67 -5.84 -16.30
CA ASN A 132 6.52 -4.69 -16.01
C ASN A 132 6.55 -4.43 -14.50
N ASN A 133 7.75 -4.22 -13.94
CA ASN A 133 7.91 -3.94 -12.52
C ASN A 133 7.41 -2.54 -12.18
N ALA A 134 6.68 -2.40 -11.07
CA ALA A 134 6.25 -1.10 -10.58
C ALA A 134 7.41 -0.26 -10.04
N ILE A 135 7.33 1.05 -10.27
CA ILE A 135 8.17 2.07 -9.62
C ILE A 135 7.50 2.41 -8.28
N LEU A 136 8.20 2.21 -7.17
CA LEU A 136 7.64 2.29 -5.81
C LEU A 136 7.88 3.63 -5.11
N THR A 137 8.48 4.60 -5.79
CA THR A 137 8.70 5.93 -5.23
C THR A 137 7.35 6.63 -4.99
N HIS A 138 7.21 7.24 -3.82
CA HIS A 138 6.01 7.98 -3.42
C HIS A 138 6.37 9.14 -2.50
N SER A 139 5.49 10.14 -2.42
CA SER A 139 5.61 11.24 -1.48
C SER A 139 5.30 10.81 -0.05
N ALA A 140 5.76 11.58 0.91
CA ALA A 140 5.37 11.43 2.31
C ALA A 140 3.88 11.72 2.52
N VAL A 141 3.34 11.20 3.62
CA VAL A 141 2.02 11.55 4.17
C VAL A 141 2.27 12.18 5.54
N ASP A 142 1.81 13.41 5.70
CA ASP A 142 1.92 14.15 6.95
C ASP A 142 1.10 13.50 8.08
N ASP A 143 1.34 13.95 9.32
CA ASP A 143 0.65 13.44 10.51
C ASP A 143 -0.87 13.55 10.37
N ASN A 144 -1.55 12.42 10.53
CA ASN A 144 -2.99 12.36 10.46
C ASN A 144 -3.61 12.59 11.84
N SER A 145 -3.92 13.84 12.17
CA SER A 145 -4.49 14.24 13.46
C SER A 145 -5.84 13.56 13.80
N SER A 146 -6.47 12.89 12.83
CA SER A 146 -7.68 12.09 13.06
C SER A 146 -7.37 10.64 13.45
N VAL A 147 -6.10 10.22 13.40
CA VAL A 147 -5.64 8.87 13.74
C VAL A 147 -4.41 8.98 14.65
N LYS A 148 -4.64 9.41 15.87
CA LYS A 148 -3.67 9.44 16.97
C LYS A 148 -3.65 8.11 17.67
N VAL A 149 -2.58 7.82 18.42
CA VAL A 149 -2.44 6.55 19.13
C VAL A 149 -2.21 6.82 20.61
N ASP A 150 -3.04 6.20 21.46
CA ASP A 150 -2.84 6.15 22.89
C ASP A 150 -3.18 4.76 23.40
N THR A 151 -2.17 4.04 23.86
CA THR A 151 -2.33 2.70 24.44
C THR A 151 -2.10 2.69 25.94
N THR A 152 -1.98 3.88 26.56
CA THR A 152 -1.71 4.03 27.98
C THR A 152 -3.00 4.05 28.77
N ALA A 153 -3.19 3.09 29.65
CA ALA A 153 -4.34 3.09 30.55
C ALA A 153 -4.20 4.20 31.61
N PRO A 154 -5.30 4.94 31.93
CA PRO A 154 -5.27 5.90 33.00
C PRO A 154 -5.04 5.19 34.35
N SER A 155 -4.24 5.80 35.23
CA SER A 155 -3.99 5.34 36.59
C SER A 155 -4.62 6.29 37.62
N VAL A 156 -5.03 5.76 38.76
CA VAL A 156 -5.47 6.55 39.90
C VAL A 156 -4.28 6.80 40.80
N ASP A 157 -3.80 8.03 40.84
CA ASP A 157 -2.63 8.40 41.68
C ASP A 157 -3.00 8.65 43.11
N ASN A 158 -4.24 9.08 43.39
CA ASN A 158 -4.70 9.35 44.75
C ASN A 158 -6.22 9.17 44.87
N PHE A 159 -6.63 8.56 45.96
CA PHE A 159 -8.03 8.46 46.35
C PHE A 159 -8.17 9.05 47.77
N THR A 160 -8.76 10.23 47.91
CA THR A 160 -9.06 10.84 49.18
C THR A 160 -10.53 10.70 49.51
N MET A 161 -10.83 10.08 50.66
CA MET A 161 -12.18 10.14 51.24
C MET A 161 -12.31 11.43 52.06
N SER A 162 -13.27 12.25 51.68
CA SER A 162 -13.66 13.39 52.55
C SER A 162 -14.46 12.87 53.74
N ASP A 163 -13.85 12.93 54.92
CA ASP A 163 -14.42 12.44 56.16
C ASP A 163 -15.43 13.43 56.81
N THR A 164 -16.20 14.10 56.01
CA THR A 164 -17.11 15.12 56.59
C THR A 164 -18.56 14.65 56.81
N GLU A 165 -18.94 13.43 56.50
CA GLU A 165 -20.30 12.91 56.80
C GLU A 165 -20.37 11.39 57.08
N LEU A 166 -19.60 10.87 58.01
CA LEU A 166 -19.96 9.61 58.65
C LEU A 166 -20.77 9.92 59.93
N LYS A 167 -22.05 10.26 59.78
CA LYS A 167 -23.01 10.22 60.93
C LYS A 167 -23.50 8.79 61.07
N ILE A 168 -23.14 8.16 62.20
CA ILE A 168 -23.72 6.93 62.72
C ILE A 168 -25.09 7.24 63.33
#